data_d32529179a3afadea606ecdab69be282
#
_entry.id   d32529179a3afadea606ecdab69be282
#
_cell.length_a   1.000
_cell.length_b   1.000
_cell.length_c   1.000
_cell.angle_alpha   90.00
_cell.angle_beta   90.00
_cell.angle_gamma   90.00
#
_symmetry.space_group_name_H-M   'P 1'
#
loop_
_entity.id
_entity.type
_entity.pdbx_description
1 polymer ?
#
loop_
_entity_poly.entity_id
_entity_poly.type
_entity_poly.pdbx_seq_one_letter_code
_entity_poly.pdbx_strand_id
1 'polypeptide(L)'
;MDDPREGVVLLDVPPGADGEFDRAALERMGHPVHMCHGPPLGTVCPLLDERGCPLFSQAHGIVFQLDLRRSHHQAILRRYQELARRDVPIRVVVSPTDAERYADLLRDVEVWTHEPTAADLDGFAARVEAADRVRDEDQ
;
A
#
# COMPACT_ATOMS: atom_id res chain seq x y z
N MET A 1 22.81 -12.80 4.89
CA MET A 1 22.77 -11.46 4.28
C MET A 1 21.36 -11.16 3.82
N ASP A 2 20.81 -10.05 4.27
CA ASP A 2 19.42 -9.73 3.96
C ASP A 2 19.27 -9.31 2.52
N ASP A 3 18.25 -9.86 1.86
CA ASP A 3 17.90 -9.42 0.52
C ASP A 3 17.41 -7.97 0.62
N PRO A 4 18.01 -7.02 -0.11
CA PRO A 4 17.58 -5.62 -0.03
C PRO A 4 16.14 -5.39 -0.50
N ARG A 5 15.52 -6.42 -1.10
CA ARG A 5 14.12 -6.35 -1.52
C ARG A 5 13.17 -6.92 -0.48
N GLU A 6 13.69 -7.51 0.61
CA GLU A 6 12.82 -8.00 1.68
C GLU A 6 12.14 -6.83 2.38
N GLY A 7 10.86 -7.00 2.63
CA GLY A 7 10.09 -6.02 3.37
C GLY A 7 9.79 -4.73 2.62
N VAL A 8 9.91 -4.73 1.28
CA VAL A 8 9.60 -3.54 0.48
C VAL A 8 8.13 -3.16 0.67
N VAL A 9 7.90 -1.88 0.99
CA VAL A 9 6.56 -1.33 1.15
C VAL A 9 6.25 -0.42 -0.05
N LEU A 10 5.12 -0.66 -0.68
CA LEU A 10 4.60 0.22 -1.72
C LEU A 10 3.75 1.30 -1.04
N LEU A 11 4.15 2.54 -1.20
CA LEU A 11 3.46 3.70 -0.62
C LEU A 11 2.79 4.48 -1.74
N ASP A 12 1.47 4.39 -1.83
CA ASP A 12 0.68 5.14 -2.80
C ASP A 12 0.19 6.43 -2.15
N VAL A 13 0.62 7.57 -2.69
CA VAL A 13 0.21 8.88 -2.18
C VAL A 13 -0.43 9.69 -3.30
N PRO A 14 -1.37 10.61 -2.99
CA PRO A 14 -2.02 11.42 -4.03
C PRO A 14 -0.99 12.30 -4.75
N PRO A 15 -1.27 12.66 -6.02
CA PRO A 15 -0.44 13.65 -6.70
C PRO A 15 -0.36 14.93 -5.86
N GLY A 16 0.85 15.46 -5.71
CA GLY A 16 1.08 16.67 -4.92
C GLY A 16 1.39 16.43 -3.45
N ALA A 17 1.12 15.24 -2.92
CA ALA A 17 1.55 14.87 -1.57
C ALA A 17 2.95 14.29 -1.63
N ASP A 18 3.79 14.58 -0.63
CA ASP A 18 5.18 14.10 -0.69
C ASP A 18 5.40 12.75 0.01
N GLY A 19 4.57 12.40 1.01
CA GLY A 19 4.69 11.12 1.70
C GLY A 19 6.00 10.93 2.46
N GLU A 20 6.78 11.98 2.67
CA GLU A 20 8.12 11.85 3.23
C GLU A 20 8.12 11.39 4.69
N PHE A 21 7.11 11.79 5.46
CA PHE A 21 7.01 11.32 6.85
C PHE A 21 6.88 9.81 6.91
N ASP A 22 5.96 9.27 6.11
CA ASP A 22 5.68 7.82 6.10
C ASP A 22 6.88 7.06 5.57
N ARG A 23 7.47 7.56 4.48
CA ARG A 23 8.64 6.96 3.89
C ARG A 23 9.80 6.90 4.86
N ALA A 24 10.12 8.03 5.50
CA ALA A 24 11.23 8.10 6.44
C ALA A 24 11.02 7.16 7.63
N ALA A 25 9.79 7.08 8.14
CA ALA A 25 9.47 6.19 9.25
C ALA A 25 9.68 4.72 8.88
N LEU A 26 9.19 4.31 7.71
CA LEU A 26 9.33 2.93 7.26
C LEU A 26 10.78 2.58 6.96
N GLU A 27 11.53 3.49 6.35
CA GLU A 27 12.95 3.26 6.05
C GLU A 27 13.79 3.14 7.32
N ARG A 28 13.47 3.91 8.36
CA ARG A 28 14.15 3.79 9.65
C ARG A 28 13.94 2.42 10.30
N MET A 29 12.82 1.77 9.98
CA MET A 29 12.52 0.44 10.49
C MET A 29 13.10 -0.66 9.61
N GLY A 30 13.87 -0.31 8.59
CA GLY A 30 14.53 -1.27 7.72
C GLY A 30 13.75 -1.70 6.49
N HIS A 31 12.66 -1.00 6.16
CA HIS A 31 11.83 -1.36 5.02
C HIS A 31 12.07 -0.39 3.86
N PRO A 32 12.64 -0.85 2.74
CA PRO A 32 12.71 -0.02 1.55
C PRO A 32 11.30 0.40 1.10
N VAL A 33 11.18 1.62 0.59
CA VAL A 33 9.89 2.15 0.18
C VAL A 33 9.93 2.50 -1.30
N HIS A 34 8.95 2.00 -2.06
CA HIS A 34 8.69 2.43 -3.41
C HIS A 34 7.45 3.33 -3.37
N MET A 35 7.58 4.55 -3.87
CA MET A 35 6.47 5.50 -3.87
C MET A 35 5.79 5.54 -5.22
N CYS A 36 4.46 5.62 -5.21
CA CYS A 36 3.66 5.77 -6.42
C CYS A 36 2.62 6.87 -6.19
N HIS A 37 2.53 7.81 -7.12
CA HIS A 37 1.55 8.90 -7.04
C HIS A 37 0.32 8.65 -7.92
N GLY A 38 0.16 7.41 -8.41
CA GLY A 38 -0.88 7.09 -9.37
C GLY A 38 -0.43 7.39 -10.80
N PRO A 39 -1.23 7.02 -11.80
CA PRO A 39 -0.86 7.26 -13.19
C PRO A 39 -0.98 8.74 -13.53
N PRO A 40 -0.11 9.26 -14.43
CA PRO A 40 -0.28 10.62 -14.94
C PRO A 40 -1.62 10.77 -15.66
N LEU A 41 -2.12 12.00 -15.74
CA LEU A 41 -3.36 12.28 -16.46
C LEU A 41 -3.26 11.77 -17.90
N GLY A 42 -4.31 11.09 -18.33
CA GLY A 42 -4.39 10.56 -19.69
C GLY A 42 -3.68 9.24 -19.90
N THR A 43 -3.07 8.67 -18.88
CA THR A 43 -2.43 7.35 -18.98
C THR A 43 -3.15 6.33 -18.11
N VAL A 44 -3.02 5.06 -18.48
CA VAL A 44 -3.60 3.95 -17.73
C VAL A 44 -2.53 3.36 -16.81
N CYS A 45 -2.90 3.16 -15.54
CA CYS A 45 -2.00 2.50 -14.60
C CYS A 45 -1.66 1.08 -15.12
N PRO A 46 -0.37 0.72 -15.22
CA PRO A 46 -0.01 -0.62 -15.73
C PRO A 46 -0.66 -1.77 -14.98
N LEU A 47 -1.01 -1.56 -13.71
CA LEU A 47 -1.71 -2.57 -12.92
C LEU A 47 -3.09 -2.90 -13.50
N LEU A 48 -3.72 -1.95 -14.18
CA LEU A 48 -5.06 -2.11 -14.73
C LEU A 48 -5.05 -2.70 -16.14
N ASP A 49 -3.89 -2.96 -16.71
CA ASP A 49 -3.79 -3.62 -18.00
C ASP A 49 -2.95 -4.91 -17.86
N GLU A 50 -2.70 -5.57 -18.99
CA GLU A 50 -2.02 -6.87 -19.00
C GLU A 50 -0.55 -6.82 -18.63
N ARG A 51 0.06 -5.62 -18.65
CA ARG A 51 1.50 -5.49 -18.34
C ARG A 51 1.80 -5.72 -16.86
N GLY A 52 0.84 -5.44 -15.98
CA GLY A 52 1.06 -5.50 -14.55
C GLY A 52 1.96 -4.36 -14.07
N CYS A 53 2.14 -4.25 -12.77
CA CYS A 53 2.95 -3.21 -12.14
C CYS A 53 4.10 -3.84 -11.37
N PRO A 54 5.37 -3.56 -11.78
CA PRO A 54 6.53 -4.11 -11.05
C PRO A 54 6.59 -3.69 -9.59
N LEU A 55 6.15 -2.46 -9.28
CA LEU A 55 6.12 -2.00 -7.88
C LEU A 55 5.18 -2.84 -7.05
N PHE A 56 4.02 -3.16 -7.58
CA PHE A 56 3.06 -4.03 -6.91
C PHE A 56 3.61 -5.44 -6.75
N SER A 57 4.22 -5.99 -7.81
CA SER A 57 4.73 -7.36 -7.79
C SER A 57 5.81 -7.57 -6.75
N GLN A 58 6.56 -6.53 -6.41
CA GLN A 58 7.66 -6.60 -5.45
C GLN A 58 7.23 -6.22 -4.04
N ALA A 59 6.00 -5.75 -3.85
CA ALA A 59 5.56 -5.22 -2.57
C ALA A 59 5.30 -6.34 -1.56
N HIS A 60 5.81 -6.16 -0.36
CA HIS A 60 5.55 -7.02 0.80
C HIS A 60 4.52 -6.39 1.74
N GLY A 61 4.19 -5.15 1.53
CA GLY A 61 3.13 -4.42 2.22
C GLY A 61 2.73 -3.23 1.38
N ILE A 62 1.52 -2.75 1.55
CA ILE A 62 0.99 -1.63 0.78
C ILE A 62 0.30 -0.65 1.72
N VAL A 63 0.67 0.63 1.62
CA VAL A 63 -0.04 1.73 2.27
C VAL A 63 -0.67 2.56 1.16
N PHE A 64 -1.99 2.55 1.10
CA PHE A 64 -2.75 3.18 0.03
C PHE A 64 -3.36 4.49 0.53
N GLN A 65 -2.95 5.60 -0.03
CA GLN A 65 -3.46 6.92 0.33
C GLN A 65 -4.00 7.68 -0.88
N LEU A 66 -4.26 7.00 -1.99
CA LEU A 66 -4.83 7.64 -3.17
C LEU A 66 -6.27 8.06 -2.89
N ASP A 67 -6.79 8.98 -3.72
CA ASP A 67 -8.09 9.59 -3.52
C ASP A 67 -9.20 8.69 -4.07
N LEU A 68 -9.98 8.08 -3.19
CA LEU A 68 -11.08 7.18 -3.58
C LEU A 68 -12.23 7.90 -4.28
N ARG A 69 -12.25 9.22 -4.27
CA ARG A 69 -13.25 9.97 -5.05
C ARG A 69 -12.96 9.89 -6.55
N ARG A 70 -11.76 9.47 -6.93
CA ARG A 70 -11.40 9.26 -8.33
C ARG A 70 -11.64 7.80 -8.71
N SER A 71 -12.39 7.58 -9.80
CA SER A 71 -12.78 6.21 -10.18
C SER A 71 -11.58 5.32 -10.50
N HIS A 72 -10.53 5.86 -11.12
CA HIS A 72 -9.36 5.05 -11.44
C HIS A 72 -8.55 4.69 -10.19
N HIS A 73 -8.59 5.52 -9.13
CA HIS A 73 -7.97 5.15 -7.85
C HIS A 73 -8.76 4.04 -7.17
N GLN A 74 -10.10 4.06 -7.29
CA GLN A 74 -10.91 2.94 -6.80
C GLN A 74 -10.58 1.65 -7.55
N ALA A 75 -10.37 1.74 -8.85
CA ALA A 75 -10.01 0.57 -9.66
C ALA A 75 -8.65 0.01 -9.24
N ILE A 76 -7.69 0.87 -8.92
CA ILE A 76 -6.39 0.44 -8.43
C ILE A 76 -6.53 -0.34 -7.13
N LEU A 77 -7.30 0.18 -6.18
CA LEU A 77 -7.51 -0.51 -4.91
C LEU A 77 -8.19 -1.86 -5.09
N ARG A 78 -9.22 -1.93 -5.94
CA ARG A 78 -9.88 -3.20 -6.26
C ARG A 78 -8.91 -4.20 -6.85
N ARG A 79 -8.02 -3.74 -7.72
CA ARG A 79 -7.04 -4.61 -8.33
C ARG A 79 -6.05 -5.15 -7.30
N TYR A 80 -5.62 -4.31 -6.35
CA TYR A 80 -4.79 -4.78 -5.24
C TYR A 80 -5.50 -5.89 -4.46
N GLN A 81 -6.78 -5.70 -4.16
CA GLN A 81 -7.55 -6.68 -3.41
C GLN A 81 -7.69 -8.00 -4.16
N GLU A 82 -7.80 -7.95 -5.49
CA GLU A 82 -7.90 -9.14 -6.33
C GLU A 82 -6.58 -9.89 -6.45
N LEU A 83 -5.48 -9.15 -6.58
CA LEU A 83 -4.18 -9.73 -6.93
C LEU A 83 -3.26 -9.93 -5.74
N ALA A 84 -3.44 -9.19 -4.65
CA ALA A 84 -2.55 -9.29 -3.51
C ALA A 84 -2.67 -10.67 -2.87
N ARG A 85 -1.53 -11.27 -2.56
CA ARG A 85 -1.52 -12.49 -1.79
C ARG A 85 -2.07 -12.21 -0.39
N ARG A 86 -2.67 -13.22 0.22
CA ARG A 86 -3.28 -13.09 1.55
C ARG A 86 -2.29 -12.61 2.61
N ASP A 87 -1.01 -12.89 2.39
CA ASP A 87 0.05 -12.56 3.33
C ASP A 87 0.61 -11.15 3.14
N VAL A 88 0.12 -10.37 2.16
CA VAL A 88 0.57 -8.99 1.96
C VAL A 88 -0.37 -8.05 2.70
N PRO A 89 0.09 -7.42 3.80
CA PRO A 89 -0.75 -6.47 4.54
C PRO A 89 -1.03 -5.23 3.69
N ILE A 90 -2.28 -4.78 3.72
CA ILE A 90 -2.72 -3.56 3.04
C ILE A 90 -3.39 -2.65 4.07
N ARG A 91 -2.97 -1.39 4.12
CA ARG A 91 -3.63 -0.35 4.91
C ARG A 91 -4.12 0.73 3.98
N VAL A 92 -5.35 1.17 4.19
CA VAL A 92 -5.93 2.26 3.40
C VAL A 92 -6.13 3.45 4.31
N VAL A 93 -5.63 4.60 3.89
CA VAL A 93 -5.77 5.86 4.65
C VAL A 93 -6.85 6.68 3.96
N VAL A 94 -7.94 6.95 4.67
CA VAL A 94 -9.06 7.75 4.14
C VAL A 94 -9.65 8.59 5.27
N SER A 95 -10.37 9.65 4.91
CA SER A 95 -11.11 10.42 5.90
C SER A 95 -12.26 9.59 6.48
N PRO A 96 -12.75 9.93 7.69
CA PRO A 96 -13.92 9.23 8.23
C PRO A 96 -15.12 9.27 7.30
N THR A 97 -15.35 10.38 6.61
CA THR A 97 -16.46 10.52 5.66
C THR A 97 -16.30 9.54 4.49
N ASP A 98 -15.08 9.45 3.92
CA ASP A 98 -14.82 8.54 2.82
C ASP A 98 -14.87 7.09 3.28
N ALA A 99 -14.46 6.81 4.51
CA ALA A 99 -14.57 5.45 5.06
C ALA A 99 -16.02 4.97 5.08
N GLU A 100 -16.96 5.85 5.43
CA GLU A 100 -18.38 5.51 5.38
C GLU A 100 -18.90 5.41 3.95
N ARG A 101 -18.52 6.36 3.11
CA ARG A 101 -18.99 6.42 1.71
C ARG A 101 -18.58 5.18 0.93
N TYR A 102 -17.37 4.71 1.13
CA TYR A 102 -16.80 3.59 0.38
C TYR A 102 -16.69 2.31 1.22
N ALA A 103 -17.56 2.16 2.22
CA ALA A 103 -17.50 1.04 3.14
C ALA A 103 -17.50 -0.33 2.43
N ASP A 104 -18.27 -0.47 1.35
CA ASP A 104 -18.30 -1.73 0.61
C ASP A 104 -16.95 -2.04 -0.04
N LEU A 105 -16.31 -1.03 -0.63
CA LEU A 105 -15.00 -1.19 -1.23
C LEU A 105 -13.93 -1.54 -0.19
N LEU A 106 -14.08 -1.02 1.02
CA LEU A 106 -13.09 -1.14 2.09
C LEU A 106 -13.35 -2.33 3.03
N ARG A 107 -14.32 -3.18 2.70
CA ARG A 107 -14.77 -4.25 3.60
C ARG A 107 -13.64 -5.20 4.00
N ASP A 108 -12.77 -5.54 3.07
CA ASP A 108 -11.77 -6.58 3.29
C ASP A 108 -10.36 -6.03 3.57
N VAL A 109 -10.24 -4.73 3.83
CA VAL A 109 -8.95 -4.11 4.14
C VAL A 109 -9.02 -3.40 5.47
N GLU A 110 -7.86 -3.22 6.10
CA GLU A 110 -7.77 -2.43 7.32
C GLU A 110 -7.60 -0.96 6.95
N VAL A 111 -8.27 -0.09 7.69
CA VAL A 111 -8.41 1.32 7.36
C VAL A 111 -7.90 2.18 8.52
N TRP A 112 -7.12 3.21 8.19
CA TRP A 112 -6.79 4.31 9.09
C TRP A 112 -7.60 5.52 8.66
N THR A 113 -8.36 6.11 9.59
CA THR A 113 -9.18 7.29 9.29
C THR A 113 -8.50 8.58 9.74
N HIS A 114 -7.20 8.52 9.96
CA HIS A 114 -6.34 9.65 10.32
C HIS A 114 -5.01 9.45 9.62
N GLU A 115 -4.20 10.49 9.55
CA GLU A 115 -2.86 10.34 9.03
C GLU A 115 -2.06 9.40 9.92
N PRO A 116 -1.33 8.42 9.35
CA PRO A 116 -0.61 7.45 10.17
C PRO A 116 0.46 8.15 11.02
N THR A 117 0.51 7.75 12.28
CA THR A 117 1.57 8.18 13.20
C THR A 117 2.77 7.23 13.08
N ALA A 118 3.89 7.59 13.72
CA ALA A 118 5.04 6.70 13.77
C ALA A 118 4.67 5.35 14.40
N ALA A 119 3.80 5.35 15.42
CA ALA A 119 3.35 4.11 16.06
C ALA A 119 2.52 3.24 15.11
N ASP A 120 1.65 3.87 14.30
CA ASP A 120 0.86 3.15 13.31
C ASP A 120 1.76 2.48 12.28
N LEU A 121 2.75 3.20 11.78
CA LEU A 121 3.67 2.68 10.78
C LEU A 121 4.58 1.59 11.37
N ASP A 122 4.98 1.74 12.62
CA ASP A 122 5.76 0.72 13.32
C ASP A 122 4.97 -0.59 13.43
N GLY A 123 3.69 -0.49 13.81
CA GLY A 123 2.82 -1.66 13.86
C GLY A 123 2.62 -2.31 12.51
N PHE A 124 2.47 -1.49 11.46
CA PHE A 124 2.34 -2.01 10.10
C PHE A 124 3.63 -2.72 9.66
N ALA A 125 4.80 -2.13 9.94
CA ALA A 125 6.08 -2.74 9.60
C ALA A 125 6.24 -4.10 10.30
N ALA A 126 5.80 -4.21 11.56
CA ALA A 126 5.84 -5.47 12.27
C ALA A 126 4.96 -6.54 11.60
N ARG A 127 3.81 -6.13 11.05
CA ARG A 127 2.94 -7.04 10.30
C ARG A 127 3.59 -7.51 9.02
N VAL A 128 4.30 -6.63 8.31
CA VAL A 128 5.04 -6.99 7.10
C VAL A 128 6.11 -8.02 7.43
N GLU A 129 6.87 -7.79 8.50
CA GLU A 129 7.91 -8.71 8.94
C GLU A 129 7.34 -10.07 9.33
N ALA A 130 6.22 -10.08 10.04
CA ALA A 130 5.57 -11.33 10.45
C ALA A 130 5.10 -12.13 9.24
N ALA A 131 4.53 -11.47 8.24
CA ALA A 131 4.08 -12.11 7.01
C ALA A 131 5.27 -12.70 6.24
N ASP A 132 6.38 -11.96 6.18
CA ASP A 132 7.59 -12.44 5.51
C ASP A 132 8.15 -13.69 6.18
N ARG A 133 8.16 -13.74 7.51
CA ARG A 133 8.62 -14.91 8.24
C ARG A 133 7.77 -16.14 7.96
N VAL A 134 6.45 -15.97 7.92
CA VAL A 134 5.54 -17.08 7.61
C VAL A 134 5.80 -17.60 6.20
N ARG A 135 6.00 -16.70 5.25
CA ARG A 135 6.30 -17.05 3.87
C ARG A 135 7.58 -17.86 3.75
N ASP A 136 8.63 -17.43 4.46
CA ASP A 136 9.92 -18.11 4.46
C ASP A 136 9.81 -19.52 5.07
N GLU A 137 8.99 -19.69 6.10
CA GLU A 137 8.78 -20.98 6.74
C GLU A 137 8.06 -21.97 5.82
N ASP A 138 7.20 -21.48 4.92
CA ASP A 138 6.44 -22.32 4.01
C ASP A 138 7.26 -22.79 2.80
N GLN A 139 8.46 -22.30 2.68
CA GLN A 139 9.38 -22.75 1.64
C GLN A 139 10.41 -23.72 2.25
#